data_20e89fe8c07bdb4ac901953a61eaab1d
#
_entry.id   20e89fe8c07bdb4ac901953a61eaab1d
#
_cell.length_a   1.000
_cell.length_b   1.000
_cell.length_c   1.000
_cell.angle_alpha   90.00
_cell.angle_beta   90.00
_cell.angle_gamma   90.00
#
_symmetry.space_group_name_H-M   'P 1'
#
loop_
_entity.id
_entity.type
_entity.pdbx_description
1 polymer ?
#
loop_
_entity_poly.entity_id
_entity_poly.type
_entity_poly.pdbx_seq_one_letter_code
_entity_poly.pdbx_strand_id
1 'polypeptide(L)'
;MNTLTKLSLTALLLLAGTATQITRAQVKQAKKTGESTANLKNPALIERGKYIVESVAMCERCHTPRDENGNPERSNWLKGGPIQLTQTYPTPTWATREPRIAGAPPGTDEQFITLLTTGISRTGAPPALPMPPFRMTREDAEAVLAYLKSLR
;
A
#
# COMPACT_ATOMS: atom_id res chain seq x y z
N MET A 1 5.51 -61.71 -41.17
CA MET A 1 4.38 -61.74 -40.25
C MET A 1 4.87 -61.33 -38.88
N ASN A 2 4.35 -60.15 -38.46
CA ASN A 2 4.26 -59.60 -37.13
C ASN A 2 5.54 -59.13 -36.39
N THR A 3 5.96 -57.97 -36.75
CA THR A 3 6.80 -57.05 -35.92
C THR A 3 5.97 -55.81 -35.55
N LEU A 4 5.00 -55.96 -34.64
CA LEU A 4 4.17 -54.87 -34.16
C LEU A 4 3.68 -55.19 -32.74
N THR A 5 4.53 -55.09 -31.72
CA THR A 5 4.08 -54.99 -30.28
C THR A 5 5.27 -54.78 -29.34
N LYS A 6 6.07 -53.73 -29.50
CA LYS A 6 7.07 -53.32 -28.46
C LYS A 6 7.28 -51.81 -28.39
N LEU A 7 6.24 -51.02 -28.55
CA LEU A 7 6.30 -49.60 -28.39
C LEU A 7 5.09 -49.10 -27.59
N SER A 8 5.01 -49.38 -26.32
CA SER A 8 3.95 -48.80 -25.48
C SER A 8 4.17 -48.99 -23.96
N LEU A 9 5.40 -48.93 -23.43
CA LEU A 9 5.59 -49.02 -21.98
C LEU A 9 6.61 -48.01 -21.41
N THR A 10 7.14 -47.07 -22.18
CA THR A 10 8.13 -46.10 -21.69
C THR A 10 7.62 -44.65 -21.61
N ALA A 11 6.35 -44.40 -21.92
CA ALA A 11 5.78 -43.03 -21.93
C ALA A 11 4.99 -42.65 -20.64
N LEU A 12 4.88 -43.55 -19.64
CA LEU A 12 4.02 -43.31 -18.48
C LEU A 12 4.78 -42.94 -17.18
N LEU A 13 6.09 -42.73 -17.21
CA LEU A 13 6.90 -42.47 -16.00
C LEU A 13 7.47 -41.02 -15.92
N LEU A 14 7.11 -40.11 -16.82
CA LEU A 14 7.63 -38.74 -16.83
C LEU A 14 6.62 -37.67 -16.36
N LEU A 15 5.41 -38.02 -15.93
CA LEU A 15 4.38 -37.05 -15.50
C LEU A 15 4.23 -36.91 -13.98
N ALA A 16 5.01 -37.61 -13.16
CA ALA A 16 4.89 -37.58 -11.70
C ALA A 16 5.83 -36.56 -11.01
N GLY A 17 6.69 -35.86 -11.78
CA GLY A 17 7.74 -34.99 -11.20
C GLY A 17 7.38 -33.51 -11.02
N THR A 18 6.28 -33.01 -11.59
CA THR A 18 6.03 -31.54 -11.64
C THR A 18 5.05 -30.99 -10.59
N ALA A 19 4.32 -31.84 -9.89
CA ALA A 19 3.32 -31.38 -8.91
C ALA A 19 3.92 -30.91 -7.57
N THR A 20 5.16 -31.31 -7.24
CA THR A 20 5.74 -31.07 -5.90
C THR A 20 6.52 -29.73 -5.79
N GLN A 21 6.80 -29.07 -6.88
CA GLN A 21 7.59 -27.82 -6.87
C GLN A 21 6.71 -26.56 -6.67
N ILE A 22 5.43 -26.60 -7.02
CA ILE A 22 4.52 -25.44 -6.96
C ILE A 22 4.16 -25.08 -5.51
N THR A 23 4.06 -26.06 -4.63
CA THR A 23 3.64 -25.87 -3.24
C THR A 23 4.67 -25.16 -2.35
N ARG A 24 5.97 -25.34 -2.59
CA ARG A 24 7.02 -24.70 -1.77
C ARG A 24 7.21 -23.21 -2.06
N ALA A 25 7.02 -22.78 -3.30
CA ALA A 25 7.11 -21.37 -3.67
C ALA A 25 5.89 -20.59 -3.16
N GLN A 26 4.68 -21.15 -3.27
CA GLN A 26 3.45 -20.53 -2.76
C GLN A 26 3.42 -20.43 -1.23
N VAL A 27 3.92 -21.44 -0.51
CA VAL A 27 4.03 -21.39 0.96
C VAL A 27 5.06 -20.35 1.43
N LYS A 28 6.18 -20.15 0.70
CA LYS A 28 7.14 -19.08 1.00
C LYS A 28 6.55 -17.70 0.77
N GLN A 29 5.71 -17.52 -0.25
CA GLN A 29 5.08 -16.24 -0.59
C GLN A 29 3.95 -15.89 0.39
N ALA A 30 3.13 -16.85 0.78
CA ALA A 30 2.11 -16.69 1.82
C ALA A 30 2.71 -16.39 3.21
N LYS A 31 3.86 -16.99 3.56
CA LYS A 31 4.56 -16.71 4.81
C LYS A 31 5.15 -15.29 4.84
N LYS A 32 5.61 -14.76 3.70
CA LYS A 32 6.12 -13.38 3.58
C LYS A 32 5.00 -12.33 3.71
N THR A 33 3.79 -12.65 3.28
CA THR A 33 2.62 -11.74 3.39
C THR A 33 2.08 -11.67 4.83
N GLY A 34 2.18 -12.77 5.62
CA GLY A 34 1.76 -12.78 7.04
C GLY A 34 2.77 -12.15 8.01
N GLU A 35 4.04 -12.09 7.64
CA GLU A 35 5.11 -11.52 8.46
C GLU A 35 5.16 -9.98 8.39
N SER A 36 4.63 -9.40 7.31
CA SER A 36 4.71 -7.96 7.04
C SER A 36 3.86 -7.13 7.98
N THR A 37 2.65 -7.55 8.33
CA THR A 37 1.78 -6.81 9.26
C THR A 37 2.18 -6.97 10.74
N ALA A 38 2.95 -7.99 11.09
CA ALA A 38 3.38 -8.24 12.48
C ALA A 38 4.44 -7.24 12.97
N ASN A 39 5.08 -6.47 12.07
CA ASN A 39 6.24 -5.63 12.39
C ASN A 39 5.98 -4.11 12.38
N LEU A 40 4.72 -3.66 12.30
CA LEU A 40 4.38 -2.22 12.27
C LEU A 40 4.81 -1.43 13.53
N LYS A 41 5.27 -2.11 14.58
CA LYS A 41 5.83 -1.49 15.79
C LYS A 41 7.35 -1.39 15.79
N ASN A 42 8.01 -1.83 14.70
CA ASN A 42 9.47 -1.73 14.59
C ASN A 42 9.90 -0.25 14.53
N PRO A 43 10.75 0.24 15.45
CA PRO A 43 11.20 1.63 15.47
C PRO A 43 11.85 2.09 14.16
N ALA A 44 12.68 1.24 13.52
CA ALA A 44 13.32 1.60 12.26
C ALA A 44 12.31 1.77 11.12
N LEU A 45 11.23 0.95 11.10
CA LEU A 45 10.16 1.08 10.13
C LEU A 45 9.35 2.37 10.37
N ILE A 46 9.07 2.70 11.64
CA ILE A 46 8.39 3.95 12.02
C ILE A 46 9.21 5.17 11.60
N GLU A 47 10.52 5.19 11.85
CA GLU A 47 11.40 6.30 11.44
C GLU A 47 11.47 6.43 9.91
N ARG A 48 11.53 5.32 9.17
CA ARG A 48 11.44 5.34 7.70
C ARG A 48 10.11 5.94 7.24
N GLY A 49 9.01 5.53 7.86
CA GLY A 49 7.67 6.05 7.55
C GLY A 49 7.55 7.53 7.85
N LYS A 50 8.09 7.98 8.99
CA LYS A 50 8.16 9.40 9.35
C LYS A 50 8.87 10.22 8.28
N TYR A 51 10.06 9.79 7.86
CA TYR A 51 10.82 10.46 6.80
C TYR A 51 10.00 10.57 5.51
N ILE A 52 9.33 9.48 5.10
CA ILE A 52 8.52 9.50 3.88
C ILE A 52 7.34 10.47 4.02
N VAL A 53 6.61 10.41 5.12
CA VAL A 53 5.40 11.23 5.35
C VAL A 53 5.73 12.71 5.48
N GLU A 54 6.80 13.06 6.20
CA GLU A 54 7.11 14.45 6.54
C GLU A 54 8.03 15.13 5.52
N SER A 55 8.90 14.37 4.83
CA SER A 55 9.94 14.97 3.99
C SER A 55 9.85 14.62 2.50
N VAL A 56 9.27 13.46 2.15
CA VAL A 56 9.22 13.00 0.77
C VAL A 56 7.84 13.22 0.16
N ALA A 57 6.82 12.60 0.74
CA ALA A 57 5.44 12.69 0.27
C ALA A 57 4.70 13.91 0.82
N MET A 58 5.21 14.52 1.91
CA MET A 58 4.69 15.73 2.56
C MET A 58 3.17 15.65 2.79
N CYS A 59 2.71 14.53 3.36
CA CYS A 59 1.28 14.24 3.56
C CYS A 59 0.58 15.33 4.41
N GLU A 60 1.33 15.97 5.31
CA GLU A 60 0.83 17.03 6.18
C GLU A 60 0.34 18.27 5.41
N ARG A 61 0.84 18.48 4.19
CA ARG A 61 0.42 19.65 3.38
C ARG A 61 -1.06 19.68 3.10
N CYS A 62 -1.66 18.49 2.96
CA CYS A 62 -3.09 18.31 2.73
C CYS A 62 -3.79 17.78 3.99
N HIS A 63 -3.19 16.79 4.68
CA HIS A 63 -3.86 16.09 5.77
C HIS A 63 -3.73 16.76 7.16
N THR A 64 -3.12 17.95 7.25
CA THR A 64 -3.07 18.74 8.47
C THR A 64 -3.75 20.09 8.24
N PRO A 65 -4.72 20.49 9.08
CA PRO A 65 -5.31 21.83 9.01
C PRO A 65 -4.24 22.91 9.16
N ARG A 66 -4.52 24.10 8.64
CA ARG A 66 -3.64 25.25 8.73
C ARG A 66 -4.30 26.38 9.49
N ASP A 67 -3.48 27.13 10.23
CA ASP A 67 -3.90 28.35 10.90
C ASP A 67 -4.10 29.52 9.89
N GLU A 68 -4.51 30.68 10.41
CA GLU A 68 -4.75 31.90 9.62
C GLU A 68 -3.49 32.39 8.88
N ASN A 69 -2.30 32.02 9.34
CA ASN A 69 -1.03 32.37 8.72
C ASN A 69 -0.54 31.30 7.72
N GLY A 70 -1.31 30.23 7.49
CA GLY A 70 -0.97 29.14 6.60
C GLY A 70 0.00 28.12 7.19
N ASN A 71 0.32 28.19 8.50
CA ASN A 71 1.17 27.19 9.16
C ASN A 71 0.37 25.93 9.52
N PRO A 72 0.97 24.74 9.47
CA PRO A 72 0.29 23.50 9.87
C PRO A 72 0.01 23.51 11.38
N GLU A 73 -1.23 23.25 11.75
CA GLU A 73 -1.65 23.10 13.16
C GLU A 73 -1.10 21.82 13.75
N ARG A 74 -0.02 21.90 14.54
CA ARG A 74 0.65 20.75 15.15
C ARG A 74 -0.25 19.93 16.10
N SER A 75 -1.21 20.55 16.76
CA SER A 75 -2.23 19.86 17.59
C SER A 75 -3.17 18.98 16.77
N ASN A 76 -3.32 19.28 15.48
CA ASN A 76 -4.16 18.58 14.51
C ASN A 76 -3.34 17.86 13.43
N TRP A 77 -2.10 17.49 13.78
CA TRP A 77 -1.18 16.82 12.86
C TRP A 77 -1.79 15.58 12.21
N LEU A 78 -1.92 15.59 10.88
CA LEU A 78 -2.47 14.51 10.06
C LEU A 78 -3.90 14.08 10.42
N LYS A 79 -4.67 14.95 11.09
CA LYS A 79 -6.06 14.66 11.50
C LYS A 79 -7.10 15.02 10.43
N GLY A 80 -6.65 15.43 9.24
CA GLY A 80 -7.53 15.81 8.14
C GLY A 80 -8.17 17.19 8.36
N GLY A 81 -8.86 17.69 7.35
CA GLY A 81 -9.49 19.00 7.41
C GLY A 81 -9.94 19.51 6.04
N PRO A 82 -10.30 20.80 5.93
CA PRO A 82 -10.54 21.44 4.66
C PRO A 82 -9.26 21.52 3.82
N ILE A 83 -9.37 21.27 2.52
CA ILE A 83 -8.27 21.48 1.58
C ILE A 83 -8.17 22.98 1.27
N GLN A 84 -6.97 23.54 1.48
CA GLN A 84 -6.67 24.94 1.19
C GLN A 84 -5.99 25.13 -0.18
N LEU A 85 -6.04 24.12 -1.05
CA LEU A 85 -5.52 24.22 -2.41
C LEU A 85 -6.67 24.56 -3.37
N THR A 86 -6.46 25.57 -4.20
CA THR A 86 -7.40 25.96 -5.24
C THR A 86 -7.06 25.27 -6.55
N GLN A 87 -8.06 24.69 -7.20
CA GLN A 87 -7.85 24.13 -8.54
C GLN A 87 -7.60 25.27 -9.54
N THR A 88 -6.62 25.07 -10.41
CA THR A 88 -6.27 26.03 -11.47
C THR A 88 -7.08 25.80 -12.75
N TYR A 89 -7.72 24.64 -12.88
CA TYR A 89 -8.63 24.27 -13.97
C TYR A 89 -9.73 23.35 -13.43
N PRO A 90 -10.95 23.40 -13.99
CA PRO A 90 -12.06 22.58 -13.52
C PRO A 90 -11.73 21.09 -13.64
N THR A 91 -11.89 20.33 -12.55
CA THR A 91 -11.81 18.88 -12.54
C THR A 91 -13.01 18.31 -11.79
N PRO A 92 -13.67 17.28 -12.32
CA PRO A 92 -14.89 16.73 -11.69
C PRO A 92 -14.64 16.00 -10.38
N THR A 93 -13.37 15.68 -10.06
CA THR A 93 -12.99 14.84 -8.91
C THR A 93 -12.11 15.58 -7.90
N TRP A 94 -12.33 16.88 -7.71
CA TRP A 94 -11.57 17.65 -6.71
C TRP A 94 -12.17 17.46 -5.32
N ALA A 95 -11.37 16.98 -4.37
CA ALA A 95 -11.79 16.89 -2.98
C ALA A 95 -11.75 18.26 -2.29
N THR A 96 -12.72 18.54 -1.44
CA THR A 96 -12.78 19.76 -0.62
C THR A 96 -12.34 19.52 0.82
N ARG A 97 -12.19 18.26 1.22
CA ARG A 97 -11.74 17.85 2.55
C ARG A 97 -10.86 16.61 2.47
N GLU A 98 -9.84 16.58 3.32
CA GLU A 98 -8.94 15.44 3.49
C GLU A 98 -9.34 14.60 4.71
N PRO A 99 -9.31 13.28 4.63
CA PRO A 99 -9.55 12.44 5.78
C PRO A 99 -8.40 12.51 6.78
N ARG A 100 -8.72 12.19 8.04
CA ARG A 100 -7.72 11.86 9.04
C ARG A 100 -6.93 10.63 8.60
N ILE A 101 -5.60 10.68 8.74
CA ILE A 101 -4.71 9.53 8.51
C ILE A 101 -3.87 9.19 9.74
N ALA A 102 -3.76 10.09 10.74
CA ALA A 102 -3.09 9.82 12.01
C ALA A 102 -3.85 8.77 12.83
N GLY A 103 -3.16 7.78 13.35
CA GLY A 103 -3.69 6.70 14.18
C GLY A 103 -4.37 5.58 13.39
N ALA A 104 -5.33 5.91 12.56
CA ALA A 104 -6.09 4.94 11.76
C ALA A 104 -6.43 5.53 10.37
N PRO A 105 -5.59 5.32 9.36
CA PRO A 105 -5.94 5.66 7.98
C PRO A 105 -7.24 4.98 7.54
N PRO A 106 -8.02 5.58 6.61
CA PRO A 106 -9.27 5.00 6.16
C PRO A 106 -9.12 3.64 5.49
N GLY A 107 -9.97 2.69 5.86
CA GLY A 107 -9.98 1.33 5.32
C GLY A 107 -9.15 0.35 6.14
N THR A 108 -8.85 -0.82 5.55
CA THR A 108 -7.94 -1.80 6.15
C THR A 108 -6.50 -1.46 5.83
N ASP A 109 -5.58 -2.03 6.59
CA ASP A 109 -4.13 -1.87 6.37
C ASP A 109 -3.74 -2.22 4.93
N GLU A 110 -4.25 -3.33 4.41
CA GLU A 110 -3.96 -3.78 3.05
C GLU A 110 -4.55 -2.85 1.98
N GLN A 111 -5.74 -2.29 2.22
CA GLN A 111 -6.32 -1.29 1.32
C GLN A 111 -5.50 0.00 1.30
N PHE A 112 -4.95 0.40 2.44
CA PHE A 112 -4.08 1.57 2.51
C PHE A 112 -2.73 1.32 1.84
N ILE A 113 -2.13 0.15 2.05
CA ILE A 113 -0.91 -0.26 1.33
C ILE A 113 -1.16 -0.30 -0.18
N THR A 114 -2.29 -0.88 -0.62
CA THR A 114 -2.69 -0.91 -2.03
C THR A 114 -2.82 0.50 -2.62
N LEU A 115 -3.44 1.43 -1.89
CA LEU A 115 -3.54 2.82 -2.32
C LEU A 115 -2.15 3.44 -2.57
N LEU A 116 -1.20 3.25 -1.67
CA LEU A 116 0.14 3.84 -1.79
C LEU A 116 1.01 3.15 -2.84
N THR A 117 0.82 1.87 -3.09
CA THR A 117 1.62 1.10 -4.05
C THR A 117 1.08 1.17 -5.48
N THR A 118 -0.25 1.21 -5.64
CA THR A 118 -0.90 1.16 -6.95
C THR A 118 -1.58 2.48 -7.36
N GLY A 119 -1.76 3.40 -6.41
CA GLY A 119 -2.56 4.62 -6.62
C GLY A 119 -4.05 4.35 -6.80
N ILE A 120 -4.54 3.16 -6.40
CA ILE A 120 -5.95 2.80 -6.47
C ILE A 120 -6.53 2.75 -5.05
N SER A 121 -7.58 3.51 -4.82
CA SER A 121 -8.24 3.58 -3.53
C SER A 121 -9.12 2.35 -3.27
N ARG A 122 -9.63 2.22 -2.04
CA ARG A 122 -10.57 1.16 -1.64
C ARG A 122 -11.87 1.13 -2.47
N THR A 123 -12.16 2.17 -3.25
CA THR A 123 -13.32 2.23 -4.15
C THR A 123 -13.02 1.66 -5.54
N GLY A 124 -11.78 1.22 -5.82
CA GLY A 124 -11.36 0.75 -7.13
C GLY A 124 -10.99 1.86 -8.13
N ALA A 125 -11.01 3.12 -7.69
CA ALA A 125 -10.63 4.28 -8.50
C ALA A 125 -9.41 5.01 -7.91
N PRO A 126 -8.68 5.83 -8.67
CA PRO A 126 -7.69 6.75 -8.11
C PRO A 126 -8.28 7.64 -7.03
N PRO A 127 -7.50 8.14 -6.08
CA PRO A 127 -7.97 9.12 -5.12
C PRO A 127 -8.41 10.42 -5.83
N ALA A 128 -9.36 11.14 -5.24
CA ALA A 128 -9.74 12.45 -5.75
C ALA A 128 -8.54 13.41 -5.66
N LEU A 129 -8.39 14.26 -6.66
CA LEU A 129 -7.41 15.34 -6.62
C LEU A 129 -7.69 16.28 -5.42
N PRO A 130 -6.68 16.87 -4.80
CA PRO A 130 -5.27 16.97 -5.22
C PRO A 130 -4.37 15.81 -4.76
N MET A 131 -4.90 14.74 -4.14
CA MET A 131 -4.07 13.61 -3.73
C MET A 131 -3.45 12.92 -4.96
N PRO A 132 -2.10 12.84 -5.08
CA PRO A 132 -1.47 12.17 -6.19
C PRO A 132 -1.60 10.63 -6.07
N PRO A 133 -1.65 9.92 -7.20
CA PRO A 133 -1.62 8.45 -7.20
C PRO A 133 -0.18 7.97 -6.96
N PHE A 134 0.15 7.66 -5.72
CA PHE A 134 1.47 7.17 -5.33
C PHE A 134 1.83 5.83 -5.99
N ARG A 135 3.13 5.54 -6.08
CA ARG A 135 3.73 4.31 -6.61
C ARG A 135 4.90 3.88 -5.72
N MET A 136 4.64 3.79 -4.42
CA MET A 136 5.64 3.38 -3.45
C MET A 136 5.95 1.89 -3.58
N THR A 137 7.11 1.45 -3.10
CA THR A 137 7.31 0.03 -2.83
C THR A 137 6.40 -0.42 -1.69
N ARG A 138 6.16 -1.72 -1.57
CA ARG A 138 5.37 -2.26 -0.45
C ARG A 138 6.02 -1.94 0.89
N GLU A 139 7.33 -2.07 0.99
CA GLU A 139 8.12 -1.78 2.18
C GLU A 139 7.95 -0.31 2.63
N ASP A 140 7.97 0.63 1.68
CA ASP A 140 7.76 2.04 1.98
C ASP A 140 6.31 2.33 2.39
N ALA A 141 5.33 1.71 1.76
CA ALA A 141 3.92 1.84 2.13
C ALA A 141 3.63 1.28 3.54
N GLU A 142 4.27 0.16 3.91
CA GLU A 142 4.21 -0.42 5.25
C GLU A 142 4.89 0.48 6.29
N ALA A 143 6.01 1.11 5.93
CA ALA A 143 6.68 2.08 6.79
C ALA A 143 5.79 3.31 7.04
N VAL A 144 5.16 3.86 6.00
CA VAL A 144 4.18 4.94 6.11
C VAL A 144 3.05 4.55 7.05
N LEU A 145 2.45 3.36 6.85
CA LEU A 145 1.39 2.86 7.71
C LEU A 145 1.84 2.71 9.17
N ALA A 146 3.05 2.18 9.41
CA ALA A 146 3.61 2.03 10.74
C ALA A 146 3.75 3.37 11.46
N TYR A 147 4.28 4.38 10.78
CA TYR A 147 4.38 5.73 11.32
C TYR A 147 3.00 6.33 11.63
N LEU A 148 2.07 6.29 10.69
CA LEU A 148 0.72 6.83 10.89
C LEU A 148 0.01 6.17 12.09
N LYS A 149 0.12 4.86 12.26
CA LYS A 149 -0.43 4.12 13.41
C LYS A 149 0.27 4.41 14.73
N SER A 150 1.50 4.90 14.72
CA SER A 150 2.21 5.32 15.93
C SER A 150 1.73 6.66 16.46
N LEU A 151 1.05 7.47 15.63
CA LEU A 151 0.47 8.75 16.01
C LEU A 151 -0.86 8.55 16.78
N ARG A 152 -1.12 9.40 17.78
CA ARG A 152 -2.34 9.34 18.62
C ARG A 152 -3.28 10.51 18.35
#